data_d32369fc19bafb1af659113ffcc2b76f
#
_entry.id   d32369fc19bafb1af659113ffcc2b76f
#
_cell.length_a   1.000
_cell.length_b   1.000
_cell.length_c   1.000
_cell.angle_alpha   90.00
_cell.angle_beta   90.00
_cell.angle_gamma   90.00
#
_symmetry.space_group_name_H-M   'P 1'
#
loop_
_entity.id
_entity.type
_entity.pdbx_description
1 polymer ?
#
loop_
_entity_poly.entity_id
_entity_poly.type
_entity_poly.pdbx_seq_one_letter_code
_entity_poly.pdbx_strand_id
1 'polypeptide(L)'
;QSLACKESGLKKDAVELFTTLAHEGFPGHMYQNVYFLSTQGVNKKNILRYCMDFPGYSEGWALYTELLSFSYMDGDKTYMELLRLSREIQLCLLCILDIRIHNDGATVSDISPYLARIGIKEPVDVENIYSYLVNEPGTYLKYYGGYLELLECKELYRKKCMSEDKTYSDLNFHEFFLEHGPDTYINIKAAIENS
;
A
#
# COMPACT_ATOMS: atom_id res chain seq x y z
N GLN A 1 -7.60 11.46 -21.45
CA GLN A 1 -6.42 10.60 -21.17
C GLN A 1 -5.34 10.64 -22.25
N SER A 2 -5.68 10.73 -23.56
CA SER A 2 -4.67 10.72 -24.65
C SER A 2 -3.86 12.00 -24.82
N LEU A 3 -4.39 13.16 -24.47
CA LEU A 3 -3.72 14.46 -24.61
C LEU A 3 -2.69 14.71 -23.49
N ALA A 4 -3.07 14.48 -22.24
CA ALA A 4 -2.18 14.67 -21.09
C ALA A 4 -0.96 13.71 -21.16
N CYS A 5 -1.16 12.47 -21.63
CA CYS A 5 -0.08 11.51 -21.80
C CYS A 5 0.91 11.89 -22.91
N LYS A 6 0.44 12.61 -23.97
CA LYS A 6 1.31 13.12 -25.05
C LYS A 6 2.15 14.32 -24.61
N GLU A 7 1.61 15.15 -23.72
CA GLU A 7 2.33 16.32 -23.17
C GLU A 7 3.35 15.95 -22.08
N SER A 8 3.10 14.86 -21.32
CA SER A 8 4.03 14.39 -20.28
C SER A 8 5.28 13.68 -20.82
N GLY A 9 5.29 13.28 -22.09
CA GLY A 9 6.40 12.53 -22.72
C GLY A 9 6.58 11.10 -22.23
N LEU A 10 5.81 10.66 -21.21
CA LEU A 10 5.85 9.31 -20.67
C LEU A 10 4.70 8.46 -21.24
N LYS A 11 5.03 7.27 -21.71
CA LYS A 11 4.02 6.28 -22.09
C LYS A 11 3.38 5.69 -20.83
N LYS A 12 2.06 5.44 -20.88
CA LYS A 12 1.31 4.81 -19.78
C LYS A 12 1.99 3.51 -19.30
N ASP A 13 2.44 2.69 -20.24
CA ASP A 13 3.13 1.42 -19.95
C ASP A 13 4.44 1.61 -19.17
N ALA A 14 5.15 2.73 -19.39
CA ALA A 14 6.38 3.04 -18.64
C ALA A 14 6.08 3.43 -17.19
N VAL A 15 5.00 4.16 -16.94
CA VAL A 15 4.55 4.48 -15.58
C VAL A 15 4.16 3.21 -14.83
N GLU A 16 3.34 2.38 -15.46
CA GLU A 16 2.88 1.10 -14.88
C GLU A 16 4.06 0.16 -14.58
N LEU A 17 5.00 0.03 -15.51
CA LEU A 17 6.21 -0.76 -15.29
C LEU A 17 7.04 -0.24 -14.12
N PHE A 18 7.26 1.08 -14.06
CA PHE A 18 8.07 1.68 -13.00
C PHE A 18 7.44 1.48 -11.62
N THR A 19 6.15 1.73 -11.48
CA THR A 19 5.42 1.55 -10.21
C THR A 19 5.33 0.09 -9.80
N THR A 20 5.15 -0.84 -10.76
CA THR A 20 5.18 -2.30 -10.50
C THR A 20 6.58 -2.74 -10.04
N LEU A 21 7.65 -2.27 -10.67
CA LEU A 21 9.01 -2.56 -10.23
C LEU A 21 9.33 -2.00 -8.84
N ALA A 22 8.76 -0.84 -8.50
CA ALA A 22 8.89 -0.28 -7.15
C ALA A 22 8.13 -1.11 -6.11
N HIS A 23 6.99 -1.70 -6.47
CA HIS A 23 6.19 -2.57 -5.62
C HIS A 23 6.86 -3.94 -5.43
N GLU A 24 7.16 -4.64 -6.52
CA GLU A 24 7.63 -6.02 -6.49
C GLU A 24 9.14 -6.14 -6.18
N GLY A 25 9.93 -5.20 -6.68
CA GLY A 25 11.39 -5.23 -6.65
C GLY A 25 11.98 -4.33 -5.57
N PHE A 26 12.58 -3.22 -6.03
CA PHE A 26 13.24 -2.23 -5.18
C PHE A 26 12.52 -0.89 -5.29
N PRO A 27 12.12 -0.32 -4.13
CA PRO A 27 12.36 -0.72 -2.74
C PRO A 27 11.23 -1.55 -2.09
N GLY A 28 10.35 -2.19 -2.88
CA GLY A 28 9.21 -2.98 -2.41
C GLY A 28 9.55 -4.36 -1.84
N HIS A 29 8.76 -5.38 -2.23
CA HIS A 29 8.80 -6.73 -1.65
C HIS A 29 10.20 -7.36 -1.63
N MET A 30 10.92 -7.32 -2.75
CA MET A 30 12.25 -7.93 -2.81
C MET A 30 13.20 -7.28 -1.81
N TYR A 31 13.24 -5.95 -1.77
CA TYR A 31 14.11 -5.22 -0.85
C TYR A 31 13.72 -5.45 0.61
N GLN A 32 12.43 -5.36 0.93
CA GLN A 32 11.88 -5.61 2.26
C GLN A 32 12.35 -6.97 2.81
N ASN A 33 12.18 -8.03 2.02
CA ASN A 33 12.56 -9.38 2.41
C ASN A 33 14.06 -9.55 2.57
N VAL A 34 14.85 -9.07 1.61
CA VAL A 34 16.32 -9.13 1.66
C VAL A 34 16.86 -8.35 2.85
N TYR A 35 16.33 -7.14 3.11
CA TYR A 35 16.74 -6.32 4.24
C TYR A 35 16.46 -7.01 5.56
N PHE A 36 15.25 -7.51 5.78
CA PHE A 36 14.87 -8.24 6.98
C PHE A 36 15.74 -9.48 7.20
N LEU A 37 15.95 -10.30 6.16
CA LEU A 37 16.80 -11.48 6.23
C LEU A 37 18.26 -11.13 6.55
N SER A 38 18.78 -10.04 6.02
CA SER A 38 20.17 -9.61 6.23
C SER A 38 20.43 -9.03 7.61
N THR A 39 19.46 -8.26 8.16
CA THR A 39 19.60 -7.58 9.45
C THR A 39 19.20 -8.48 10.63
N GLN A 40 18.13 -9.25 10.49
CA GLN A 40 17.64 -10.11 11.57
C GLN A 40 18.25 -11.52 11.60
N GLY A 41 18.69 -12.04 10.46
CA GLY A 41 19.38 -13.33 10.32
C GLY A 41 18.63 -14.53 10.90
N VAL A 42 18.86 -15.71 10.36
CA VAL A 42 18.21 -16.98 10.79
C VAL A 42 18.49 -17.33 12.28
N ASN A 43 19.52 -16.73 12.88
CA ASN A 43 19.95 -17.01 14.26
C ASN A 43 19.41 -16.03 15.30
N LYS A 44 18.59 -15.05 14.91
CA LYS A 44 18.01 -14.10 15.86
C LYS A 44 16.59 -14.50 16.26
N LYS A 45 16.25 -14.23 17.46
CA LYS A 45 15.22 -14.70 18.40
C LYS A 45 13.77 -14.91 17.93
N ASN A 46 13.43 -14.69 16.66
CA ASN A 46 12.03 -14.70 16.19
C ASN A 46 11.79 -15.58 14.96
N ILE A 47 12.18 -16.85 15.04
CA ILE A 47 11.92 -17.83 13.97
C ILE A 47 10.43 -17.87 13.55
N LEU A 48 9.50 -17.60 14.47
CA LEU A 48 8.08 -17.57 14.18
C LEU A 48 7.70 -16.54 13.12
N ARG A 49 8.40 -15.38 13.04
CA ARG A 49 8.15 -14.36 12.02
C ARG A 49 8.45 -14.83 10.59
N TYR A 50 9.27 -15.84 10.43
CA TYR A 50 9.53 -16.46 9.14
C TYR A 50 8.48 -17.50 8.74
N CYS A 51 7.74 -18.01 9.72
CA CYS A 51 6.73 -19.04 9.52
C CYS A 51 5.30 -18.48 9.48
N MET A 52 5.12 -17.22 9.89
CA MET A 52 3.82 -16.54 9.91
C MET A 52 3.72 -15.55 8.75
N ASP A 53 2.55 -15.48 8.15
CA ASP A 53 2.24 -14.49 7.13
C ASP A 53 1.61 -13.24 7.77
N PHE A 54 2.15 -12.08 7.39
CA PHE A 54 1.65 -10.76 7.79
C PHE A 54 1.35 -9.92 6.53
N PRO A 55 0.30 -10.27 5.78
CA PRO A 55 0.06 -9.67 4.47
C PRO A 55 -0.16 -8.15 4.53
N GLY A 56 -0.77 -7.63 5.59
CA GLY A 56 -0.90 -6.17 5.77
C GLY A 56 0.46 -5.46 5.89
N TYR A 57 1.42 -6.05 6.60
CA TYR A 57 2.79 -5.53 6.69
C TYR A 57 3.49 -5.56 5.33
N SER A 58 3.41 -6.69 4.64
CA SER A 58 4.10 -6.90 3.37
C SER A 58 3.53 -6.02 2.26
N GLU A 59 2.23 -6.10 2.04
CA GLU A 59 1.54 -5.33 0.99
C GLU A 59 1.47 -3.84 1.30
N GLY A 60 1.33 -3.50 2.59
CA GLY A 60 1.34 -2.10 3.04
C GLY A 60 2.66 -1.40 2.72
N TRP A 61 3.80 -2.06 2.95
CA TRP A 61 5.11 -1.55 2.56
C TRP A 61 5.26 -1.44 1.04
N ALA A 62 4.91 -2.48 0.30
CA ALA A 62 5.04 -2.50 -1.15
C ALA A 62 4.16 -1.42 -1.80
N LEU A 63 2.92 -1.23 -1.33
CA LEU A 63 2.07 -0.15 -1.79
C LEU A 63 2.61 1.24 -1.41
N TYR A 64 3.17 1.38 -0.21
CA TYR A 64 3.82 2.63 0.20
C TYR A 64 4.95 3.01 -0.76
N THR A 65 5.80 2.04 -1.14
CA THR A 65 6.89 2.28 -2.08
C THR A 65 6.41 2.49 -3.52
N GLU A 66 5.35 1.79 -3.95
CA GLU A 66 4.65 2.02 -5.22
C GLU A 66 4.19 3.48 -5.32
N LEU A 67 3.44 3.95 -4.32
CA LEU A 67 2.88 5.31 -4.32
C LEU A 67 3.98 6.39 -4.18
N LEU A 68 5.01 6.12 -3.40
CA LEU A 68 6.18 7.00 -3.28
C LEU A 68 6.93 7.13 -4.61
N SER A 69 6.97 6.08 -5.41
CA SER A 69 7.70 6.03 -6.67
C SER A 69 7.23 7.07 -7.69
N PHE A 70 5.96 7.48 -7.66
CA PHE A 70 5.44 8.54 -8.53
C PHE A 70 6.19 9.87 -8.35
N SER A 71 6.70 10.16 -7.17
CA SER A 71 7.47 11.39 -6.90
C SER A 71 8.86 11.41 -7.55
N TYR A 72 9.40 10.23 -7.85
CA TYR A 72 10.72 10.05 -8.45
C TYR A 72 10.69 9.94 -9.98
N MET A 73 9.50 9.85 -10.58
CA MET A 73 9.37 9.79 -12.03
C MET A 73 9.65 11.14 -12.68
N ASP A 74 10.31 11.10 -13.84
CA ASP A 74 10.45 12.26 -14.71
C ASP A 74 9.11 12.64 -15.35
N GLY A 75 8.94 13.91 -15.71
CA GLY A 75 7.77 14.42 -16.38
C GLY A 75 6.96 15.44 -15.58
N ASP A 76 5.71 15.66 -15.98
CA ASP A 76 4.81 16.60 -15.30
C ASP A 76 4.42 16.06 -13.90
N LYS A 77 4.88 16.76 -12.87
CA LYS A 77 4.62 16.40 -11.46
C LYS A 77 3.14 16.42 -11.11
N THR A 78 2.36 17.32 -11.69
CA THR A 78 0.91 17.38 -11.49
C THR A 78 0.24 16.14 -12.08
N TYR A 79 0.68 15.70 -13.25
CA TYR A 79 0.17 14.50 -13.87
C TYR A 79 0.52 13.23 -13.05
N MET A 80 1.76 13.13 -12.55
CA MET A 80 2.18 12.02 -11.68
C MET A 80 1.35 11.97 -10.41
N GLU A 81 1.10 13.12 -9.78
CA GLU A 81 0.26 13.21 -8.58
C GLU A 81 -1.20 12.81 -8.87
N LEU A 82 -1.76 13.19 -10.01
CA LEU A 82 -3.10 12.74 -10.42
C LEU A 82 -3.16 11.22 -10.61
N LEU A 83 -2.13 10.60 -11.17
CA LEU A 83 -2.07 9.15 -11.33
C LEU A 83 -1.98 8.46 -9.96
N ARG A 84 -1.13 8.96 -9.06
CA ARG A 84 -1.00 8.47 -7.69
C ARG A 84 -2.33 8.54 -6.95
N LEU A 85 -3.00 9.69 -6.95
CA LEU A 85 -4.31 9.87 -6.32
C LEU A 85 -5.39 8.98 -6.95
N SER A 86 -5.36 8.80 -8.28
CA SER A 86 -6.27 7.88 -8.96
C SER A 86 -6.11 6.44 -8.47
N ARG A 87 -4.86 6.00 -8.26
CA ARG A 87 -4.54 4.69 -7.71
C ARG A 87 -5.07 4.53 -6.29
N GLU A 88 -4.85 5.52 -5.43
CA GLU A 88 -5.35 5.52 -4.05
C GLU A 88 -6.88 5.49 -3.99
N ILE A 89 -7.57 6.31 -4.80
CA ILE A 89 -9.04 6.33 -4.86
C ILE A 89 -9.59 4.97 -5.27
N GLN A 90 -8.99 4.31 -6.26
CA GLN A 90 -9.40 2.98 -6.70
C GLN A 90 -9.27 1.95 -5.56
N LEU A 91 -8.13 1.91 -4.89
CA LEU A 91 -7.88 0.98 -3.80
C LEU A 91 -8.79 1.24 -2.60
N CYS A 92 -8.97 2.51 -2.22
CA CYS A 92 -9.88 2.92 -1.16
C CYS A 92 -11.32 2.47 -1.46
N LEU A 93 -11.79 2.69 -2.69
CA LEU A 93 -13.12 2.26 -3.09
C LEU A 93 -13.27 0.74 -3.02
N LEU A 94 -12.29 -0.02 -3.50
CA LEU A 94 -12.33 -1.49 -3.46
C LEU A 94 -12.34 -2.01 -2.01
N CYS A 95 -11.61 -1.37 -1.08
CA CYS A 95 -11.70 -1.68 0.34
C CYS A 95 -13.10 -1.41 0.91
N ILE A 96 -13.71 -0.28 0.55
CA ILE A 96 -15.07 0.05 1.01
C ILE A 96 -16.07 -0.99 0.49
N LEU A 97 -15.96 -1.39 -0.79
CA LEU A 97 -16.84 -2.38 -1.39
C LEU A 97 -16.65 -3.76 -0.76
N ASP A 98 -15.42 -4.17 -0.49
CA ASP A 98 -15.08 -5.42 0.18
C ASP A 98 -15.75 -5.49 1.57
N ILE A 99 -15.57 -4.45 2.38
CA ILE A 99 -16.22 -4.36 3.70
C ILE A 99 -17.74 -4.41 3.56
N ARG A 100 -18.32 -3.68 2.63
CA ARG A 100 -19.78 -3.67 2.44
C ARG A 100 -20.34 -5.02 2.00
N ILE A 101 -19.63 -5.72 1.14
CA ILE A 101 -20.04 -7.05 0.68
C ILE A 101 -19.98 -8.05 1.85
N HIS A 102 -18.87 -8.09 2.56
CA HIS A 102 -18.64 -9.15 3.55
C HIS A 102 -19.22 -8.84 4.94
N ASN A 103 -19.29 -7.57 5.32
CA ASN A 103 -19.85 -7.17 6.62
C ASN A 103 -21.32 -6.82 6.55
N ASP A 104 -21.74 -6.11 5.47
CA ASP A 104 -23.11 -5.59 5.36
C ASP A 104 -24.01 -6.45 4.44
N GLY A 105 -23.43 -7.43 3.75
CA GLY A 105 -24.16 -8.29 2.80
C GLY A 105 -24.57 -7.55 1.53
N ALA A 106 -23.83 -6.51 1.11
CA ALA A 106 -24.16 -5.71 -0.07
C ALA A 106 -24.17 -6.57 -1.34
N THR A 107 -25.17 -6.34 -2.19
CA THR A 107 -25.37 -7.01 -3.47
C THR A 107 -24.75 -6.22 -4.62
N VAL A 108 -24.78 -6.80 -5.84
CA VAL A 108 -24.35 -6.11 -7.08
C VAL A 108 -25.07 -4.76 -7.24
N SER A 109 -26.39 -4.71 -6.97
CA SER A 109 -27.17 -3.47 -7.07
C SER A 109 -26.75 -2.41 -6.04
N ASP A 110 -26.28 -2.82 -4.86
CA ASP A 110 -25.85 -1.90 -3.81
C ASP A 110 -24.47 -1.29 -4.11
N ILE A 111 -23.58 -2.01 -4.79
CA ILE A 111 -22.25 -1.52 -5.12
C ILE A 111 -22.20 -0.73 -6.44
N SER A 112 -23.13 -0.97 -7.38
CA SER A 112 -23.17 -0.31 -8.69
C SER A 112 -23.06 1.22 -8.64
N PRO A 113 -23.77 1.94 -7.71
CA PRO A 113 -23.66 3.39 -7.63
C PRO A 113 -22.27 3.90 -7.25
N TYR A 114 -21.50 3.12 -6.50
CA TYR A 114 -20.12 3.48 -6.12
C TYR A 114 -19.18 3.33 -7.32
N LEU A 115 -19.27 2.24 -8.04
CA LEU A 115 -18.49 1.97 -9.25
C LEU A 115 -18.79 2.99 -10.35
N ALA A 116 -20.04 3.40 -10.49
CA ALA A 116 -20.46 4.42 -11.45
C ALA A 116 -19.76 5.77 -11.23
N ARG A 117 -19.40 6.13 -9.99
CA ARG A 117 -18.68 7.38 -9.67
C ARG A 117 -17.27 7.42 -10.25
N ILE A 118 -16.64 6.26 -10.43
CA ILE A 118 -15.31 6.14 -11.05
C ILE A 118 -15.38 5.72 -12.53
N GLY A 119 -16.58 5.77 -13.11
CA GLY A 119 -16.78 5.53 -14.54
C GLY A 119 -17.07 4.08 -14.93
N ILE A 120 -17.14 3.14 -13.98
CA ILE A 120 -17.48 1.72 -14.23
C ILE A 120 -19.02 1.59 -14.19
N LYS A 121 -19.64 1.44 -15.35
CA LYS A 121 -21.10 1.43 -15.51
C LYS A 121 -21.65 0.21 -16.22
N GLU A 122 -20.82 -0.49 -16.99
CA GLU A 122 -21.24 -1.66 -17.73
C GLU A 122 -21.58 -2.80 -16.75
N PRO A 123 -22.77 -3.41 -16.86
CA PRO A 123 -23.20 -4.45 -15.92
C PRO A 123 -22.21 -5.61 -15.79
N VAL A 124 -21.58 -6.03 -16.90
CA VAL A 124 -20.60 -7.12 -16.89
C VAL A 124 -19.36 -6.76 -16.08
N ASP A 125 -18.91 -5.51 -16.12
CA ASP A 125 -17.74 -5.06 -15.36
C ASP A 125 -18.06 -4.99 -13.86
N VAL A 126 -19.27 -4.51 -13.52
CA VAL A 126 -19.76 -4.48 -12.14
C VAL A 126 -19.87 -5.89 -11.56
N GLU A 127 -20.45 -6.83 -12.31
CA GLU A 127 -20.56 -8.24 -11.90
C GLU A 127 -19.21 -8.91 -11.74
N ASN A 128 -18.24 -8.63 -12.62
CA ASN A 128 -16.89 -9.15 -12.53
C ASN A 128 -16.19 -8.65 -11.27
N ILE A 129 -16.28 -7.35 -10.97
CA ILE A 129 -15.69 -6.78 -9.74
C ILE A 129 -16.36 -7.37 -8.50
N TYR A 130 -17.69 -7.47 -8.49
CA TYR A 130 -18.42 -8.07 -7.38
C TYR A 130 -17.98 -9.53 -7.15
N SER A 131 -17.96 -10.32 -8.20
CA SER A 131 -17.55 -11.73 -8.15
C SER A 131 -16.11 -11.89 -7.65
N TYR A 132 -15.21 -11.02 -8.11
CA TYR A 132 -13.82 -11.01 -7.64
C TYR A 132 -13.75 -10.72 -6.14
N LEU A 133 -14.41 -9.67 -5.65
CA LEU A 133 -14.41 -9.31 -4.23
C LEU A 133 -15.02 -10.40 -3.36
N VAL A 134 -16.12 -11.06 -3.82
CA VAL A 134 -16.73 -12.18 -3.09
C VAL A 134 -15.78 -13.37 -2.96
N ASN A 135 -15.01 -13.68 -4.02
CA ASN A 135 -14.11 -14.83 -4.03
C ASN A 135 -12.78 -14.57 -3.29
N GLU A 136 -12.39 -13.30 -3.16
CA GLU A 136 -11.10 -12.89 -2.59
C GLU A 136 -11.31 -11.88 -1.43
N PRO A 137 -11.94 -12.32 -0.32
CA PRO A 137 -12.27 -11.42 0.79
C PRO A 137 -11.03 -10.85 1.45
N GLY A 138 -11.04 -9.54 1.72
CA GLY A 138 -9.95 -8.84 2.40
C GLY A 138 -8.72 -8.56 1.53
N THR A 139 -8.75 -8.92 0.24
CA THR A 139 -7.60 -8.74 -0.65
C THR A 139 -7.13 -7.29 -0.69
N TYR A 140 -8.03 -6.34 -0.92
CA TYR A 140 -7.64 -4.93 -0.97
C TYR A 140 -7.35 -4.32 0.40
N LEU A 141 -7.87 -4.91 1.48
CA LEU A 141 -7.57 -4.46 2.84
C LEU A 141 -6.12 -4.72 3.24
N LYS A 142 -5.50 -5.79 2.77
CA LYS A 142 -4.07 -6.03 3.03
C LYS A 142 -3.17 -5.01 2.33
N TYR A 143 -3.58 -4.51 1.13
CA TYR A 143 -2.86 -3.45 0.40
C TYR A 143 -3.13 -2.09 1.03
N TYR A 144 -4.33 -1.55 0.84
CA TYR A 144 -4.62 -0.16 1.21
C TYR A 144 -4.82 0.02 2.72
N GLY A 145 -5.45 -0.94 3.40
CA GLY A 145 -5.52 -0.95 4.86
C GLY A 145 -4.11 -1.03 5.48
N GLY A 146 -3.27 -1.94 4.98
CA GLY A 146 -1.87 -2.04 5.39
C GLY A 146 -1.09 -0.75 5.15
N TYR A 147 -1.28 -0.10 4.01
CA TYR A 147 -0.69 1.21 3.71
C TYR A 147 -1.11 2.30 4.71
N LEU A 148 -2.40 2.39 5.04
CA LEU A 148 -2.89 3.37 6.01
C LEU A 148 -2.31 3.13 7.41
N GLU A 149 -2.23 1.88 7.84
CA GLU A 149 -1.62 1.48 9.10
C GLU A 149 -0.12 1.83 9.13
N LEU A 150 0.60 1.65 8.01
CA LEU A 150 2.00 2.06 7.88
C LEU A 150 2.15 3.58 8.00
N LEU A 151 1.28 4.37 7.37
CA LEU A 151 1.28 5.82 7.50
C LEU A 151 1.02 6.27 8.95
N GLU A 152 0.14 5.58 9.66
CA GLU A 152 -0.09 5.84 11.09
C GLU A 152 1.15 5.52 11.93
N CYS A 153 1.82 4.41 11.66
CA CYS A 153 3.11 4.09 12.29
C CYS A 153 4.17 5.16 12.01
N LYS A 154 4.26 5.64 10.78
CA LYS A 154 5.18 6.71 10.37
C LYS A 154 4.92 8.00 11.15
N GLU A 155 3.66 8.38 11.28
CA GLU A 155 3.27 9.57 12.05
C GLU A 155 3.51 9.39 13.56
N LEU A 156 3.26 8.20 14.11
CA LEU A 156 3.55 7.86 15.50
C LEU A 156 5.06 7.97 15.79
N TYR A 157 5.90 7.40 14.92
CA TYR A 157 7.35 7.49 15.00
C TYR A 157 7.85 8.93 14.93
N ARG A 158 7.27 9.75 14.04
CA ARG A 158 7.57 11.18 13.93
C ARG A 158 7.26 11.93 15.22
N LYS A 159 6.08 11.70 15.81
CA LYS A 159 5.66 12.31 17.08
C LYS A 159 6.58 11.88 18.23
N LYS A 160 6.98 10.62 18.27
CA LYS A 160 7.92 10.09 19.26
C LYS A 160 9.27 10.81 19.16
N CYS A 161 9.86 10.91 17.97
CA CYS A 161 11.10 11.66 17.77
C CYS A 161 10.98 13.10 18.29
N MET A 162 9.89 13.79 17.95
CA MET A 162 9.67 15.17 18.42
C MET A 162 9.54 15.28 19.93
N SER A 163 8.89 14.32 20.59
CA SER A 163 8.74 14.32 22.06
C SER A 163 10.05 14.08 22.82
N GLU A 164 11.03 13.50 22.14
CA GLU A 164 12.35 13.17 22.70
C GLU A 164 13.46 14.11 22.20
N ASP A 165 13.11 15.21 21.55
CA ASP A 165 14.05 16.16 20.92
C ASP A 165 15.01 15.49 19.90
N LYS A 166 14.58 14.39 19.29
CA LYS A 166 15.30 13.69 18.23
C LYS A 166 14.90 14.20 16.86
N THR A 167 15.86 14.23 15.92
CA THR A 167 15.56 14.57 14.52
C THR A 167 14.86 13.41 13.82
N TYR A 168 13.66 13.67 13.30
CA TYR A 168 12.95 12.74 12.42
C TYR A 168 13.54 12.74 11.02
N SER A 169 13.65 11.56 10.41
CA SER A 169 13.84 11.39 8.97
C SER A 169 13.05 10.18 8.46
N ASP A 170 12.61 10.22 7.21
CA ASP A 170 11.97 9.08 6.57
C ASP A 170 12.90 7.86 6.53
N LEU A 171 14.20 8.07 6.33
CA LEU A 171 15.19 7.00 6.32
C LEU A 171 15.22 6.25 7.67
N ASN A 172 15.26 6.97 8.80
CA ASN A 172 15.28 6.36 10.13
C ASN A 172 13.99 5.59 10.41
N PHE A 173 12.85 6.10 9.94
CA PHE A 173 11.58 5.36 10.03
C PHE A 173 11.61 4.09 9.19
N HIS A 174 12.09 4.17 7.93
CA HIS A 174 12.19 2.99 7.07
C HIS A 174 13.10 1.92 7.66
N GLU A 175 14.25 2.33 8.19
CA GLU A 175 15.18 1.44 8.88
C GLU A 175 14.51 0.76 10.07
N PHE A 176 13.88 1.53 10.97
CA PHE A 176 13.13 0.99 12.10
C PHE A 176 12.05 -0.02 11.65
N PHE A 177 11.23 0.33 10.64
CA PHE A 177 10.13 -0.49 10.18
C PHE A 177 10.62 -1.81 9.57
N LEU A 178 11.65 -1.75 8.74
CA LEU A 178 12.23 -2.93 8.08
C LEU A 178 13.02 -3.81 9.04
N GLU A 179 13.72 -3.23 10.04
CA GLU A 179 14.43 -3.98 11.06
C GLU A 179 13.48 -4.64 12.06
N HIS A 180 12.36 -3.99 12.38
CA HIS A 180 11.31 -4.62 13.18
C HIS A 180 10.83 -5.90 12.50
N GLY A 181 10.64 -5.84 11.17
CA GLY A 181 10.26 -6.98 10.34
C GLY A 181 8.77 -7.32 10.41
N PRO A 182 8.35 -8.42 9.76
CA PRO A 182 6.95 -8.83 9.67
C PRO A 182 6.29 -8.98 11.04
N ASP A 183 5.19 -8.25 11.26
CA ASP A 183 4.42 -8.28 12.51
C ASP A 183 3.02 -7.67 12.30
N THR A 184 2.18 -7.74 13.30
CA THR A 184 0.94 -6.97 13.34
C THR A 184 1.22 -5.49 13.59
N TYR A 185 0.40 -4.61 13.03
CA TYR A 185 0.56 -3.18 13.26
C TYR A 185 0.38 -2.76 14.73
N ILE A 186 -0.38 -3.53 15.51
CA ILE A 186 -0.50 -3.33 16.96
C ILE A 186 0.87 -3.47 17.63
N ASN A 187 1.62 -4.52 17.30
CA ASN A 187 2.95 -4.77 17.84
C ASN A 187 3.98 -3.74 17.35
N ILE A 188 3.91 -3.34 16.07
CA ILE A 188 4.78 -2.31 15.50
C ILE A 188 4.57 -0.97 16.22
N LYS A 189 3.31 -0.55 16.42
CA LYS A 189 2.98 0.68 17.17
C LYS A 189 3.50 0.62 18.61
N ALA A 190 3.28 -0.51 19.29
CA ALA A 190 3.83 -0.71 20.63
C ALA A 190 5.37 -0.67 20.67
N ALA A 191 6.05 -1.20 19.64
CA ALA A 191 7.50 -1.11 19.53
C ALA A 191 7.98 0.34 19.32
N ILE A 192 7.25 1.15 18.54
CA ILE A 192 7.55 2.58 18.37
C ILE A 192 7.44 3.31 19.71
N GLU A 193 6.38 3.05 20.49
CA GLU A 193 6.17 3.70 21.79
C GLU A 193 7.27 3.36 22.81
N ASN A 194 7.86 2.17 22.71
CA ASN A 194 8.90 1.65 23.61
C ASN A 194 10.34 1.83 23.12
N SER A 195 10.55 2.44 21.92
CA SER A 195 11.88 2.63 21.32
C SER A 195 12.69 3.79 21.89
#